data_b14984a095344ddf249341c2d09a65bb
#
_entry.id   b14984a095344ddf249341c2d09a65bb
#
_cell.length_a   1.000
_cell.length_b   1.000
_cell.length_c   1.000
_cell.angle_alpha   90.00
_cell.angle_beta   90.00
_cell.angle_gamma   90.00
#
_symmetry.space_group_name_H-M   'P 1'
#
loop_
_entity.id
_entity.type
_entity.pdbx_description
1 polymer ?
#
loop_
_entity_poly.entity_id
_entity_poly.type
_entity_poly.pdbx_seq_one_letter_code
_entity_poly.pdbx_strand_id
1 'polypeptide(L)'
;VIKKNIKTSIKEKRRQRKGKGTIKSNEELYSSLGADIFDTPTATHLEEVKTKYVKRKRLRPLVENEYNYQAMATKYSETNIAQQLGNYRQAMEFLAHITLSKNANNDKIVDRLKDLIYSYPNIDISSFVNKHHAILYSWITQNLVRVYGQKYLGTIYILGGGIGTLGAMLLDTILRIENIRSLDINGTCKFLADEMMKKEVLDDWKFKASTQDLFKVGYETNRLKIELPDGSMSKEFSEVPGLVINTNTSYLANMENDWYEKMIPDTRKVVLVGETGKVSHPYASSKQFNAAYPMSFEQYTGVLTIDDKQYFMKIGIK
;
A
#
# COMPACT_ATOMS: atom_id res chain seq x y z
N VAL A 1 -50.91 15.74 7.03
CA VAL A 1 -51.21 14.37 7.49
C VAL A 1 -50.11 13.37 7.05
N ILE A 2 -49.53 13.50 5.86
CA ILE A 2 -48.52 12.55 5.32
C ILE A 2 -47.19 12.61 6.07
N LYS A 3 -46.73 13.76 6.55
CA LYS A 3 -45.44 13.89 7.29
C LYS A 3 -45.49 13.27 8.71
N LYS A 4 -46.67 13.05 9.31
CA LYS A 4 -46.79 12.41 10.63
C LYS A 4 -46.63 10.88 10.57
N ASN A 5 -47.08 10.25 9.48
CA ASN A 5 -47.04 8.80 9.32
C ASN A 5 -45.64 8.28 9.01
N ILE A 6 -44.76 9.09 8.35
CA ILE A 6 -43.36 8.68 8.06
C ILE A 6 -42.51 8.67 9.32
N LYS A 7 -42.70 9.61 10.24
CA LYS A 7 -41.94 9.63 11.52
C LYS A 7 -42.27 8.46 12.48
N THR A 8 -43.51 7.98 12.44
CA THR A 8 -43.95 6.84 13.27
C THR A 8 -43.37 5.54 12.74
N SER A 9 -43.33 5.33 11.44
CA SER A 9 -42.76 4.13 10.80
C SER A 9 -41.23 4.01 11.04
N ILE A 10 -40.50 5.11 11.04
CA ILE A 10 -39.05 5.12 11.29
C ILE A 10 -38.73 4.84 12.77
N LYS A 11 -39.58 5.31 13.70
CA LYS A 11 -39.43 5.05 15.14
C LYS A 11 -39.73 3.59 15.49
N GLU A 12 -40.71 2.96 14.85
CA GLU A 12 -41.02 1.54 15.03
C GLU A 12 -39.92 0.62 14.46
N LYS A 13 -39.42 0.91 13.27
CA LYS A 13 -38.28 0.17 12.70
C LYS A 13 -36.99 0.30 13.53
N ARG A 14 -36.78 1.44 14.22
CA ARG A 14 -35.67 1.60 15.17
C ARG A 14 -35.88 0.83 16.48
N ARG A 15 -37.12 0.67 16.96
CA ARG A 15 -37.42 -0.15 18.14
C ARG A 15 -37.25 -1.64 17.87
N GLN A 16 -37.64 -2.13 16.69
CA GLN A 16 -37.47 -3.54 16.31
C GLN A 16 -36.00 -3.93 16.08
N ARG A 17 -35.11 -2.97 15.71
CA ARG A 17 -33.66 -3.22 15.62
C ARG A 17 -32.95 -3.23 16.97
N LYS A 18 -33.49 -2.61 18.03
CA LYS A 18 -32.91 -2.62 19.37
C LYS A 18 -33.28 -3.85 20.20
N GLY A 19 -34.21 -4.70 19.74
CA GLY A 19 -34.70 -5.86 20.47
C GLY A 19 -34.08 -7.21 20.10
N LYS A 20 -33.04 -7.24 19.23
CA LYS A 20 -32.35 -8.47 18.84
C LYS A 20 -30.83 -8.38 19.07
N GLY A 21 -30.43 -8.10 20.27
CA GLY A 21 -29.05 -8.18 20.70
C GLY A 21 -29.06 -8.43 22.20
N THR A 22 -29.32 -9.65 22.61
CA THR A 22 -28.95 -10.11 23.94
C THR A 22 -27.43 -9.95 24.02
N ILE A 23 -26.97 -8.97 24.81
CA ILE A 23 -25.55 -8.88 25.16
C ILE A 23 -25.28 -10.14 25.96
N LYS A 24 -24.61 -11.11 25.35
CA LYS A 24 -24.07 -12.27 26.05
C LYS A 24 -23.10 -11.74 27.09
N SER A 25 -23.15 -12.28 28.29
CA SER A 25 -22.20 -11.93 29.35
C SER A 25 -20.79 -12.21 28.85
N ASN A 26 -19.79 -11.46 29.30
CA ASN A 26 -18.40 -11.70 28.92
C ASN A 26 -17.98 -13.16 29.18
N GLU A 27 -18.55 -13.84 30.19
CA GLU A 27 -18.32 -15.25 30.47
C GLU A 27 -18.87 -16.19 29.36
N GLU A 28 -20.04 -15.89 28.78
CA GLU A 28 -20.56 -16.64 27.64
C GLU A 28 -19.77 -16.40 26.37
N LEU A 29 -19.17 -15.19 26.22
CA LEU A 29 -18.28 -14.88 25.12
C LEU A 29 -16.95 -15.64 25.26
N TYR A 30 -16.39 -15.68 26.46
CA TYR A 30 -15.13 -16.38 26.75
C TYR A 30 -15.28 -17.90 26.72
N SER A 31 -16.42 -18.45 27.15
CA SER A 31 -16.69 -19.89 27.02
C SER A 31 -16.91 -20.34 25.58
N SER A 32 -17.45 -19.47 24.72
CA SER A 32 -17.59 -19.74 23.29
C SER A 32 -16.30 -19.59 22.47
N LEU A 33 -15.35 -18.81 23.01
CA LEU A 33 -14.01 -18.64 22.39
C LEU A 33 -12.96 -19.61 22.94
N GLY A 34 -13.19 -20.14 24.14
CA GLY A 34 -12.19 -20.97 24.85
C GLY A 34 -12.15 -22.43 24.40
N ALA A 35 -13.19 -22.93 23.72
CA ALA A 35 -13.20 -24.32 23.26
C ALA A 35 -12.45 -24.52 21.93
N ASP A 36 -12.36 -23.46 21.09
CA ASP A 36 -11.82 -23.60 19.73
C ASP A 36 -10.32 -23.19 19.58
N ILE A 37 -9.72 -22.66 20.65
CA ILE A 37 -8.33 -22.14 20.57
C ILE A 37 -7.28 -23.24 20.81
N PHE A 38 -7.66 -24.36 21.42
CA PHE A 38 -6.73 -25.44 21.80
C PHE A 38 -6.99 -26.78 21.14
N ASP A 39 -8.05 -26.92 20.34
CA ASP A 39 -8.26 -28.13 19.57
C ASP A 39 -7.38 -28.09 18.30
N THR A 40 -6.45 -29.04 18.22
CA THR A 40 -5.73 -29.35 17.00
C THR A 40 -6.76 -29.53 15.86
N PRO A 41 -6.60 -28.83 14.72
CA PRO A 41 -7.56 -28.90 13.63
C PRO A 41 -7.72 -30.35 13.19
N THR A 42 -8.93 -30.90 13.38
CA THR A 42 -9.26 -32.23 12.91
C THR A 42 -9.19 -32.26 11.39
N ALA A 43 -8.91 -33.45 10.81
CA ALA A 43 -8.82 -33.64 9.36
C ALA A 43 -10.05 -33.08 8.61
N THR A 44 -11.22 -33.09 9.25
CA THR A 44 -12.48 -32.52 8.75
C THR A 44 -12.41 -30.98 8.58
N HIS A 45 -11.76 -30.28 9.49
CA HIS A 45 -11.63 -28.81 9.41
C HIS A 45 -10.69 -28.39 8.27
N LEU A 46 -9.63 -29.18 8.04
CA LEU A 46 -8.71 -28.99 6.90
C LEU A 46 -9.41 -29.25 5.56
N GLU A 47 -10.33 -30.20 5.49
CA GLU A 47 -11.14 -30.49 4.31
C GLU A 47 -12.15 -29.35 4.03
N GLU A 48 -12.80 -28.78 5.04
CA GLU A 48 -13.69 -27.63 4.89
C GLU A 48 -12.95 -26.37 4.42
N VAL A 49 -11.75 -26.11 4.95
CA VAL A 49 -10.91 -25.02 4.50
C VAL A 49 -10.49 -25.23 3.06
N LYS A 50 -10.04 -26.45 2.69
CA LYS A 50 -9.73 -26.81 1.31
C LYS A 50 -10.93 -26.63 0.38
N THR A 51 -12.12 -27.03 0.82
CA THR A 51 -13.35 -26.93 0.02
C THR A 51 -13.80 -25.48 -0.16
N LYS A 52 -13.70 -24.63 0.87
CA LYS A 52 -13.96 -23.18 0.76
C LYS A 52 -12.95 -22.50 -0.16
N TYR A 53 -11.68 -22.88 -0.10
CA TYR A 53 -10.64 -22.37 -0.98
C TYR A 53 -10.84 -22.80 -2.44
N VAL A 54 -11.18 -24.08 -2.68
CA VAL A 54 -11.48 -24.60 -4.04
C VAL A 54 -12.73 -23.95 -4.63
N LYS A 55 -13.78 -23.67 -3.82
CA LYS A 55 -14.97 -22.93 -4.29
C LYS A 55 -14.63 -21.47 -4.65
N ARG A 56 -13.79 -20.80 -3.87
CA ARG A 56 -13.29 -19.44 -4.25
C ARG A 56 -12.41 -19.47 -5.49
N LYS A 57 -11.62 -20.54 -5.70
CA LYS A 57 -10.78 -20.73 -6.89
C LYS A 57 -11.60 -20.86 -8.18
N ARG A 58 -12.84 -21.38 -8.11
CA ARG A 58 -13.74 -21.47 -9.27
C ARG A 58 -14.37 -20.15 -9.69
N LEU A 59 -14.35 -19.13 -8.82
CA LEU A 59 -14.91 -17.81 -9.07
C LEU A 59 -13.86 -16.79 -9.57
N ARG A 60 -12.58 -17.17 -9.63
CA ARG A 60 -11.52 -16.33 -10.18
C ARG A 60 -10.91 -17.04 -11.38
N PRO A 61 -11.01 -16.49 -12.60
CA PRO A 61 -10.17 -16.96 -13.67
C PRO A 61 -8.72 -16.78 -13.24
N LEU A 62 -7.95 -17.85 -13.27
CA LEU A 62 -6.51 -17.83 -13.05
C LEU A 62 -5.90 -16.88 -14.07
N VAL A 63 -5.53 -15.70 -13.66
CA VAL A 63 -4.45 -14.99 -14.34
C VAL A 63 -3.23 -15.87 -14.14
N GLU A 64 -2.68 -16.40 -15.21
CA GLU A 64 -1.61 -17.42 -15.25
C GLU A 64 -0.27 -16.95 -14.65
N ASN A 65 -0.24 -15.90 -13.85
CA ASN A 65 0.94 -15.37 -13.22
C ASN A 65 0.92 -15.54 -11.71
N GLU A 66 1.53 -16.65 -11.26
CA GLU A 66 2.55 -16.67 -10.23
C GLU A 66 2.11 -16.69 -8.77
N TYR A 67 0.85 -16.60 -8.43
CA TYR A 67 0.48 -16.89 -7.04
C TYR A 67 0.14 -18.36 -6.90
N ASN A 68 1.13 -19.11 -6.45
CA ASN A 68 0.90 -20.46 -5.98
C ASN A 68 0.11 -20.40 -4.66
N TYR A 69 -1.21 -20.11 -4.76
CA TYR A 69 -2.12 -20.10 -3.60
C TYR A 69 -2.09 -21.42 -2.82
N GLN A 70 -1.71 -22.52 -3.47
CA GLN A 70 -1.48 -23.78 -2.81
C GLN A 70 -0.25 -23.73 -1.91
N ALA A 71 0.85 -23.11 -2.34
CA ALA A 71 2.03 -22.90 -1.49
C ALA A 71 1.74 -21.91 -0.35
N MET A 72 0.90 -20.90 -0.60
CA MET A 72 0.44 -20.01 0.46
C MET A 72 -0.50 -20.76 1.43
N ALA A 73 -1.47 -21.52 0.95
CA ALA A 73 -2.38 -22.31 1.80
C ALA A 73 -1.64 -23.38 2.60
N THR A 74 -0.64 -24.04 2.03
CA THR A 74 0.20 -25.04 2.75
C THR A 74 1.09 -24.36 3.80
N LYS A 75 1.51 -23.11 3.58
CA LYS A 75 2.21 -22.30 4.59
C LYS A 75 1.32 -21.86 5.74
N TYR A 76 -0.01 -21.81 5.57
CA TYR A 76 -0.95 -21.49 6.64
C TYR A 76 -1.16 -22.62 7.66
N SER A 77 -0.91 -23.87 7.29
CA SER A 77 -1.04 -25.01 8.22
C SER A 77 0.05 -25.03 9.30
N GLU A 78 1.16 -24.35 9.07
CA GLU A 78 2.27 -24.21 10.03
C GLU A 78 2.60 -22.74 10.20
N THR A 79 1.87 -22.04 11.08
CA THR A 79 2.19 -20.66 11.43
C THR A 79 3.59 -20.60 11.99
N ASN A 80 4.50 -19.97 11.28
CA ASN A 80 5.82 -19.69 11.78
C ASN A 80 5.76 -18.54 12.79
N ILE A 81 5.54 -18.89 14.07
CA ILE A 81 5.41 -17.94 15.16
C ILE A 81 6.61 -17.00 15.22
N ALA A 82 7.82 -17.51 14.94
CA ALA A 82 9.04 -16.68 14.94
C ALA A 82 9.00 -15.62 13.85
N GLN A 83 8.52 -15.96 12.64
CA GLN A 83 8.34 -15.00 11.55
C GLN A 83 7.28 -13.97 11.87
N GLN A 84 6.14 -14.40 12.40
CA GLN A 84 5.06 -13.50 12.79
C GLN A 84 5.51 -12.50 13.86
N LEU A 85 6.21 -12.96 14.90
CA LEU A 85 6.78 -12.08 15.93
C LEU A 85 7.83 -11.13 15.35
N GLY A 86 8.66 -11.60 14.41
CA GLY A 86 9.61 -10.79 13.66
C GLY A 86 8.89 -9.66 12.91
N ASN A 87 7.81 -9.97 12.20
CA ASN A 87 6.98 -9.01 11.48
C ASN A 87 6.36 -7.96 12.42
N TYR A 88 5.82 -8.37 13.57
CA TYR A 88 5.29 -7.42 14.55
C TYR A 88 6.39 -6.51 15.10
N ARG A 89 7.57 -7.03 15.38
CA ARG A 89 8.72 -6.23 15.83
C ARG A 89 9.10 -5.17 14.80
N GLN A 90 9.20 -5.55 13.52
CA GLN A 90 9.51 -4.63 12.43
C GLN A 90 8.41 -3.57 12.26
N ALA A 91 7.14 -3.98 12.33
CA ALA A 91 6.02 -3.03 12.27
C ALA A 91 6.06 -2.04 13.44
N MET A 92 6.35 -2.48 14.66
CA MET A 92 6.47 -1.59 15.82
C MET A 92 7.65 -0.62 15.69
N GLU A 93 8.79 -1.08 15.19
CA GLU A 93 9.95 -0.22 14.91
C GLU A 93 9.60 0.83 13.85
N PHE A 94 8.98 0.43 12.75
CA PHE A 94 8.50 1.32 11.71
C PHE A 94 7.54 2.38 12.28
N LEU A 95 6.53 1.96 13.03
CA LEU A 95 5.54 2.84 13.64
C LEU A 95 6.16 3.83 14.64
N ALA A 96 7.13 3.38 15.44
CA ALA A 96 7.84 4.26 16.36
C ALA A 96 8.53 5.43 15.63
N HIS A 97 9.08 5.18 14.45
CA HIS A 97 9.78 6.20 13.66
C HIS A 97 8.84 7.13 12.87
N ILE A 98 7.66 6.68 12.45
CA ILE A 98 6.67 7.58 11.84
C ILE A 98 5.93 8.43 12.88
N THR A 99 5.66 7.95 14.07
CA THR A 99 4.98 8.74 15.13
C THR A 99 5.78 9.94 15.61
N LEU A 100 7.09 9.94 15.40
CA LEU A 100 7.95 11.10 15.68
C LEU A 100 7.72 12.27 14.69
N SER A 101 7.04 12.03 13.57
CA SER A 101 6.65 13.09 12.64
C SER A 101 5.32 13.69 13.09
N LYS A 102 5.34 14.96 13.51
CA LYS A 102 4.24 15.69 14.16
C LYS A 102 2.90 15.82 13.38
N ASN A 103 2.77 15.29 12.17
CA ASN A 103 1.64 15.56 11.26
C ASN A 103 0.97 14.30 10.68
N ALA A 104 1.26 13.11 11.17
CA ALA A 104 0.65 11.90 10.64
C ALA A 104 -0.41 11.36 11.60
N ASN A 105 -1.63 11.19 11.10
CA ASN A 105 -2.62 10.35 11.76
C ASN A 105 -2.23 8.89 11.46
N ASN A 106 -1.50 8.27 12.40
CA ASN A 106 -0.90 6.96 12.20
C ASN A 106 -1.86 5.80 12.54
N ASP A 107 -3.06 6.10 13.04
CA ASP A 107 -3.98 5.07 13.52
C ASP A 107 -4.35 4.07 12.43
N LYS A 108 -4.60 4.57 11.22
CA LYS A 108 -4.97 3.71 10.10
C LYS A 108 -3.83 2.80 9.63
N ILE A 109 -2.58 3.29 9.63
CA ILE A 109 -1.45 2.45 9.19
C ILE A 109 -1.13 1.37 10.22
N VAL A 110 -1.36 1.63 11.51
CA VAL A 110 -1.28 0.62 12.58
C VAL A 110 -2.23 -0.52 12.31
N ASP A 111 -3.51 -0.22 12.11
CA ASP A 111 -4.55 -1.22 11.83
C ASP A 111 -4.24 -2.00 10.55
N ARG A 112 -3.82 -1.32 9.48
CA ARG A 112 -3.47 -1.96 8.20
C ARG A 112 -2.31 -2.96 8.35
N LEU A 113 -1.24 -2.57 9.03
CA LEU A 113 -0.08 -3.46 9.27
C LEU A 113 -0.45 -4.63 10.16
N LYS A 114 -1.24 -4.39 11.22
CA LYS A 114 -1.74 -5.44 12.09
C LYS A 114 -2.58 -6.47 11.32
N ASP A 115 -3.54 -6.00 10.53
CA ASP A 115 -4.43 -6.86 9.73
C ASP A 115 -3.62 -7.66 8.69
N LEU A 116 -2.62 -7.02 8.06
CA LEU A 116 -1.73 -7.69 7.10
C LEU A 116 -0.91 -8.81 7.77
N ILE A 117 -0.26 -8.52 8.89
CA ILE A 117 0.58 -9.51 9.61
C ILE A 117 -0.28 -10.66 10.15
N TYR A 118 -1.48 -10.35 10.64
CA TYR A 118 -2.41 -11.36 11.12
C TYR A 118 -2.88 -12.28 9.99
N SER A 119 -3.21 -11.69 8.84
CA SER A 119 -3.72 -12.45 7.67
C SER A 119 -2.62 -13.23 6.94
N TYR A 120 -1.37 -12.77 7.01
CA TYR A 120 -0.23 -13.34 6.28
C TYR A 120 1.01 -13.50 7.18
N PRO A 121 0.92 -14.31 8.25
CA PRO A 121 1.94 -14.38 9.30
C PRO A 121 3.30 -14.91 8.81
N ASN A 122 3.32 -15.66 7.73
CA ASN A 122 4.52 -16.30 7.20
C ASN A 122 5.25 -15.48 6.12
N ILE A 123 4.69 -14.35 5.72
CA ILE A 123 5.35 -13.47 4.73
C ILE A 123 6.32 -12.56 5.47
N ASP A 124 7.57 -12.53 5.03
CA ASP A 124 8.55 -11.57 5.54
C ASP A 124 8.29 -10.19 4.95
N ILE A 125 7.93 -9.23 5.81
CA ILE A 125 7.70 -7.83 5.46
C ILE A 125 8.88 -6.93 5.81
N SER A 126 9.96 -7.46 6.36
CA SER A 126 11.11 -6.69 6.89
C SER A 126 11.78 -5.81 5.82
N SER A 127 11.79 -6.26 4.56
CA SER A 127 12.32 -5.49 3.44
C SER A 127 11.48 -4.26 3.08
N PHE A 128 10.22 -4.18 3.52
CA PHE A 128 9.28 -3.11 3.19
C PHE A 128 8.89 -2.26 4.40
N VAL A 129 9.01 -2.84 5.61
CA VAL A 129 8.56 -2.22 6.87
C VAL A 129 9.73 -2.25 7.84
N ASN A 130 10.51 -1.18 7.84
CA ASN A 130 11.68 -1.02 8.70
C ASN A 130 11.95 0.45 9.00
N LYS A 131 12.89 0.72 9.90
CA LYS A 131 13.30 2.07 10.32
C LYS A 131 13.64 2.98 9.13
N HIS A 132 14.43 2.49 8.17
CA HIS A 132 14.84 3.30 7.03
C HIS A 132 13.65 3.77 6.20
N HIS A 133 12.72 2.85 5.87
CA HIS A 133 11.50 3.21 5.13
C HIS A 133 10.60 4.15 5.93
N ALA A 134 10.48 3.97 7.26
CA ALA A 134 9.69 4.87 8.09
C ALA A 134 10.19 6.30 8.02
N ILE A 135 11.49 6.50 8.21
CA ILE A 135 12.11 7.83 8.20
C ILE A 135 12.08 8.43 6.79
N LEU A 136 12.42 7.63 5.76
CA LEU A 136 12.42 8.06 4.36
C LEU A 136 11.02 8.47 3.89
N TYR A 137 10.00 7.63 4.12
CA TYR A 137 8.63 7.91 3.70
C TYR A 137 8.02 9.07 4.47
N SER A 138 8.37 9.24 5.76
CA SER A 138 7.99 10.43 6.53
C SER A 138 8.59 11.69 5.93
N TRP A 139 9.86 11.66 5.54
CA TRP A 139 10.54 12.79 4.90
C TRP A 139 9.93 13.16 3.54
N ILE A 140 9.63 12.15 2.70
CA ILE A 140 8.94 12.35 1.42
C ILE A 140 7.57 12.99 1.65
N THR A 141 6.77 12.40 2.54
CA THR A 141 5.40 12.84 2.83
C THR A 141 5.36 14.28 3.36
N GLN A 142 6.24 14.62 4.31
CA GLN A 142 6.33 15.98 4.88
C GLN A 142 6.69 17.01 3.83
N ASN A 143 7.65 16.71 2.96
CA ASN A 143 8.05 17.67 1.92
C ASN A 143 7.01 17.79 0.81
N LEU A 144 6.28 16.72 0.48
CA LEU A 144 5.12 16.80 -0.42
C LEU A 144 4.02 17.71 0.17
N VAL A 145 3.69 17.54 1.45
CA VAL A 145 2.74 18.41 2.15
C VAL A 145 3.25 19.86 2.17
N ARG A 146 4.54 20.08 2.42
CA ARG A 146 5.14 21.43 2.41
C ARG A 146 5.07 22.10 1.04
N VAL A 147 5.36 21.35 -0.03
CA VAL A 147 5.42 21.87 -1.41
C VAL A 147 4.03 22.07 -2.00
N TYR A 148 3.15 21.12 -1.80
CA TYR A 148 1.84 21.12 -2.47
C TYR A 148 0.67 21.51 -1.57
N GLY A 149 0.75 21.28 -0.25
CA GLY A 149 -0.32 21.60 0.69
C GLY A 149 -1.65 20.96 0.25
N GLN A 150 -2.66 21.81 0.06
CA GLN A 150 -3.99 21.38 -0.39
C GLN A 150 -4.19 21.47 -1.92
N LYS A 151 -3.12 21.62 -2.70
CA LYS A 151 -3.23 21.61 -4.15
C LYS A 151 -3.66 20.24 -4.65
N TYR A 152 -4.52 20.23 -5.66
CA TYR A 152 -4.95 19.00 -6.30
C TYR A 152 -3.81 18.37 -7.10
N LEU A 153 -3.51 17.09 -6.83
CA LEU A 153 -2.41 16.35 -7.43
C LEU A 153 -2.86 15.38 -8.51
N GLY A 154 -4.17 15.10 -8.62
CA GLY A 154 -4.68 14.08 -9.53
C GLY A 154 -4.25 12.68 -9.08
N THR A 155 -4.04 11.80 -10.05
CA THR A 155 -3.53 10.46 -9.80
C THR A 155 -2.02 10.49 -9.55
N ILE A 156 -1.58 9.80 -8.51
CA ILE A 156 -0.16 9.65 -8.15
C ILE A 156 0.31 8.25 -8.55
N TYR A 157 1.41 8.19 -9.32
CA TYR A 157 2.13 6.94 -9.57
C TYR A 157 3.30 6.82 -8.61
N ILE A 158 3.36 5.71 -7.86
CA ILE A 158 4.48 5.36 -6.98
C ILE A 158 5.22 4.19 -7.60
N LEU A 159 6.45 4.42 -8.03
CA LEU A 159 7.31 3.42 -8.66
C LEU A 159 8.16 2.73 -7.59
N GLY A 160 8.18 1.40 -7.61
CA GLY A 160 8.77 0.61 -6.54
C GLY A 160 7.98 0.76 -5.24
N GLY A 161 6.63 0.77 -5.33
CA GLY A 161 5.75 1.10 -4.20
C GLY A 161 5.68 0.05 -3.11
N GLY A 162 6.36 -1.11 -3.28
CA GLY A 162 6.41 -2.18 -2.30
C GLY A 162 5.01 -2.61 -1.85
N ILE A 163 4.82 -2.79 -0.57
CA ILE A 163 3.53 -3.20 0.01
C ILE A 163 2.55 -2.02 0.26
N GLY A 164 2.77 -0.85 -0.35
CA GLY A 164 1.84 0.28 -0.31
C GLY A 164 1.98 1.22 0.89
N THR A 165 2.99 1.07 1.73
CA THR A 165 3.18 1.89 2.96
C THR A 165 3.29 3.38 2.67
N LEU A 166 4.05 3.80 1.65
CA LEU A 166 4.12 5.21 1.25
C LEU A 166 2.75 5.72 0.77
N GLY A 167 2.02 4.92 -0.02
CA GLY A 167 0.66 5.24 -0.45
C GLY A 167 -0.30 5.44 0.70
N ALA A 168 -0.23 4.58 1.72
CA ALA A 168 -1.02 4.70 2.95
C ALA A 168 -0.71 6.03 3.68
N MET A 169 0.57 6.35 3.84
CA MET A 169 0.99 7.59 4.50
C MET A 169 0.52 8.83 3.74
N LEU A 170 0.58 8.82 2.40
CA LEU A 170 0.13 9.94 1.57
C LEU A 170 -1.38 10.18 1.67
N LEU A 171 -2.19 9.10 1.68
CA LEU A 171 -3.65 9.21 1.81
C LEU A 171 -4.11 9.69 3.19
N ASP A 172 -3.27 9.56 4.20
CA ASP A 172 -3.55 10.05 5.56
C ASP A 172 -3.09 11.52 5.78
N THR A 173 -2.65 12.21 4.72
CA THR A 173 -2.27 13.63 4.75
C THR A 173 -3.40 14.56 4.31
N ILE A 174 -3.13 15.88 4.34
CA ILE A 174 -4.01 16.93 3.79
C ILE A 174 -3.91 17.05 2.25
N LEU A 175 -3.06 16.27 1.59
CA LEU A 175 -2.89 16.32 0.14
C LEU A 175 -4.20 15.92 -0.56
N ARG A 176 -4.57 16.67 -1.59
CA ARG A 176 -5.76 16.37 -2.40
C ARG A 176 -5.38 15.41 -3.54
N ILE A 177 -5.42 14.12 -3.22
CA ILE A 177 -5.07 13.03 -4.12
C ILE A 177 -6.35 12.44 -4.67
N GLU A 178 -6.43 12.27 -5.98
CA GLU A 178 -7.54 11.57 -6.63
C GLU A 178 -7.40 10.06 -6.45
N ASN A 179 -6.30 9.50 -6.97
CA ASN A 179 -6.00 8.08 -6.88
C ASN A 179 -4.50 7.85 -6.65
N ILE A 180 -4.15 6.68 -6.15
CA ILE A 180 -2.78 6.19 -6.09
C ILE A 180 -2.67 4.89 -6.89
N ARG A 181 -1.67 4.82 -7.77
CA ARG A 181 -1.22 3.60 -8.47
C ARG A 181 0.16 3.22 -7.97
N SER A 182 0.23 2.12 -7.25
CA SER A 182 1.49 1.56 -6.74
C SER A 182 2.00 0.54 -7.74
N LEU A 183 3.11 0.86 -8.40
CA LEU A 183 3.68 0.06 -9.48
C LEU A 183 4.95 -0.62 -8.98
N ASP A 184 4.99 -1.95 -9.02
CA ASP A 184 6.15 -2.71 -8.61
C ASP A 184 6.36 -3.89 -9.58
N ILE A 185 7.59 -4.28 -9.83
CA ILE A 185 7.90 -5.44 -10.65
C ILE A 185 7.64 -6.76 -9.91
N ASN A 186 7.63 -6.71 -8.59
CA ASN A 186 7.40 -7.87 -7.73
C ASN A 186 5.89 -8.08 -7.52
N GLY A 187 5.36 -9.18 -8.05
CA GLY A 187 3.94 -9.53 -7.91
C GLY A 187 3.49 -9.75 -6.45
N THR A 188 4.39 -10.16 -5.55
CA THR A 188 4.08 -10.26 -4.11
C THR A 188 3.76 -8.88 -3.53
N CYS A 189 4.48 -7.85 -3.96
CA CYS A 189 4.21 -6.47 -3.55
C CYS A 189 2.81 -6.01 -3.94
N LYS A 190 2.38 -6.30 -5.19
CA LYS A 190 1.02 -5.99 -5.66
C LYS A 190 -0.03 -6.57 -4.71
N PHE A 191 0.09 -7.87 -4.43
CA PHE A 191 -0.88 -8.57 -3.60
C PHE A 191 -0.95 -7.99 -2.18
N LEU A 192 0.20 -7.83 -1.53
CA LEU A 192 0.28 -7.30 -0.17
C LEU A 192 -0.18 -5.84 -0.09
N ALA A 193 0.12 -5.04 -1.11
CA ALA A 193 -0.32 -3.65 -1.18
C ALA A 193 -1.84 -3.54 -1.32
N ASP A 194 -2.46 -4.35 -2.19
CA ASP A 194 -3.91 -4.39 -2.34
C ASP A 194 -4.61 -4.87 -1.05
N GLU A 195 -4.05 -5.86 -0.35
CA GLU A 195 -4.60 -6.32 0.94
C GLU A 195 -4.43 -5.27 2.04
N MET A 196 -3.26 -4.63 2.14
CA MET A 196 -3.01 -3.55 3.09
C MET A 196 -3.93 -2.35 2.87
N MET A 197 -4.24 -2.05 1.59
CA MET A 197 -5.06 -0.92 1.17
C MET A 197 -6.48 -1.33 0.75
N LYS A 198 -6.99 -2.43 1.31
CA LYS A 198 -8.23 -3.07 0.88
C LYS A 198 -9.44 -2.14 0.87
N LYS A 199 -9.55 -1.25 1.85
CA LYS A 199 -10.64 -0.26 1.91
C LYS A 199 -10.60 0.66 0.71
N GLU A 200 -9.43 1.19 0.37
CA GLU A 200 -9.20 2.12 -0.73
C GLU A 200 -9.25 1.42 -2.10
N VAL A 201 -8.95 0.12 -2.16
CA VAL A 201 -9.15 -0.70 -3.36
C VAL A 201 -10.64 -0.88 -3.64
N LEU A 202 -11.45 -1.05 -2.59
CA LEU A 202 -12.91 -1.19 -2.70
C LEU A 202 -13.64 0.15 -2.85
N ASP A 203 -13.02 1.26 -2.46
CA ASP A 203 -13.54 2.62 -2.58
C ASP A 203 -13.17 3.21 -3.95
N ASP A 204 -13.82 2.73 -4.98
CA ASP A 204 -13.65 3.17 -6.38
C ASP A 204 -12.18 3.26 -6.83
N TRP A 205 -11.38 2.28 -6.39
CA TRP A 205 -9.94 2.19 -6.69
C TRP A 205 -9.13 3.44 -6.30
N LYS A 206 -9.47 4.04 -5.21
CA LYS A 206 -8.70 5.13 -4.60
C LYS A 206 -7.22 4.79 -4.46
N PHE A 207 -6.94 3.50 -4.21
CA PHE A 207 -5.63 2.88 -4.30
C PHE A 207 -5.72 1.62 -5.16
N LYS A 208 -4.71 1.39 -6.00
CA LYS A 208 -4.55 0.12 -6.70
C LYS A 208 -3.09 -0.16 -6.95
N ALA A 209 -2.65 -1.38 -6.59
CA ALA A 209 -1.33 -1.87 -6.94
C ALA A 209 -1.37 -2.67 -8.25
N SER A 210 -0.28 -2.64 -9.01
CA SER A 210 -0.11 -3.48 -10.19
C SER A 210 1.34 -3.96 -10.34
N THR A 211 1.49 -5.18 -10.86
CA THR A 211 2.81 -5.70 -11.24
C THR A 211 3.15 -5.12 -12.60
N GLN A 212 4.10 -4.19 -12.63
CA GLN A 212 4.45 -3.48 -13.85
C GLN A 212 5.91 -3.03 -13.86
N ASP A 213 6.56 -3.23 -14.98
CA ASP A 213 7.88 -2.69 -15.26
C ASP A 213 7.75 -1.18 -15.54
N LEU A 214 8.50 -0.36 -14.81
CA LEU A 214 8.46 1.10 -14.94
C LEU A 214 8.83 1.59 -16.36
N PHE A 215 9.63 0.83 -17.11
CA PHE A 215 9.97 1.13 -18.50
C PHE A 215 8.84 0.79 -19.51
N LYS A 216 7.74 0.21 -19.05
CA LYS A 216 6.55 -0.10 -19.87
C LYS A 216 5.32 0.72 -19.49
N VAL A 217 5.47 1.64 -18.53
CA VAL A 217 4.39 2.53 -18.09
C VAL A 217 4.25 3.72 -19.03
N GLY A 218 3.03 4.08 -19.39
CA GLY A 218 2.73 5.32 -20.09
C GLY A 218 2.67 6.51 -19.12
N TYR A 219 3.66 7.39 -19.15
CA TYR A 219 3.68 8.55 -18.24
C TYR A 219 2.97 9.77 -18.83
N GLU A 220 2.77 9.85 -20.11
CA GLU A 220 1.93 10.85 -20.75
C GLU A 220 0.45 10.48 -20.60
N THR A 221 0.14 9.28 -21.03
CA THR A 221 -1.18 8.65 -20.88
C THR A 221 -0.98 7.15 -20.73
N ASN A 222 -1.48 6.57 -19.69
CA ASN A 222 -1.40 5.13 -19.44
C ASN A 222 -2.75 4.47 -19.71
N ARG A 223 -2.76 3.39 -20.49
CA ARG A 223 -3.95 2.57 -20.72
C ARG A 223 -3.95 1.41 -19.73
N LEU A 224 -4.97 1.34 -18.93
CA LEU A 224 -5.06 0.41 -17.82
C LEU A 224 -6.31 -0.44 -17.91
N LYS A 225 -6.17 -1.68 -17.43
CA LYS A 225 -7.28 -2.53 -16.99
C LYS A 225 -7.03 -2.88 -15.53
N ILE A 226 -8.04 -2.76 -14.71
CA ILE A 226 -7.94 -3.05 -13.28
C ILE A 226 -8.72 -4.34 -13.00
N GLU A 227 -8.11 -5.22 -12.21
CA GLU A 227 -8.78 -6.41 -11.71
C GLU A 227 -9.85 -6.01 -10.69
N LEU A 228 -11.09 -6.40 -10.99
CA LEU A 228 -12.26 -6.15 -10.14
C LEU A 228 -12.28 -7.13 -8.95
N PRO A 229 -13.06 -6.84 -7.89
CA PRO A 229 -13.17 -7.73 -6.73
C PRO A 229 -13.67 -9.14 -7.05
N ASP A 230 -14.42 -9.31 -8.15
CA ASP A 230 -14.90 -10.61 -8.63
C ASP A 230 -13.86 -11.37 -9.46
N GLY A 231 -12.68 -10.77 -9.68
CA GLY A 231 -11.58 -11.32 -10.47
C GLY A 231 -11.67 -11.05 -11.97
N SER A 232 -12.74 -10.38 -12.44
CA SER A 232 -12.83 -9.93 -13.83
C SER A 232 -11.95 -8.69 -14.07
N MET A 233 -11.68 -8.38 -15.33
CA MET A 233 -10.96 -7.15 -15.68
C MET A 233 -11.95 -6.04 -16.03
N SER A 234 -11.67 -4.82 -15.58
CA SER A 234 -12.42 -3.64 -15.98
C SER A 234 -12.36 -3.43 -17.49
N LYS A 235 -13.23 -2.58 -18.01
CA LYS A 235 -13.02 -2.00 -19.34
C LYS A 235 -11.69 -1.22 -19.33
N GLU A 236 -11.02 -1.18 -20.47
CA GLU A 236 -9.83 -0.35 -20.63
C GLU A 236 -10.19 1.12 -20.47
N PHE A 237 -9.41 1.84 -19.68
CA PHE A 237 -9.52 3.29 -19.51
C PHE A 237 -8.14 3.93 -19.59
N SER A 238 -8.13 5.23 -19.88
CA SER A 238 -6.89 6.01 -19.95
C SER A 238 -6.75 6.86 -18.69
N GLU A 239 -5.56 6.87 -18.11
CA GLU A 239 -5.23 7.65 -16.93
C GLU A 239 -3.96 8.47 -17.17
N VAL A 240 -3.95 9.70 -16.71
CA VAL A 240 -2.80 10.61 -16.79
C VAL A 240 -2.26 10.81 -15.38
N PRO A 241 -1.03 10.40 -15.06
CA PRO A 241 -0.46 10.68 -13.75
C PRO A 241 -0.27 12.17 -13.54
N GLY A 242 -0.81 12.72 -12.48
CA GLY A 242 -0.61 14.12 -12.07
C GLY A 242 0.73 14.32 -11.35
N LEU A 243 1.24 13.27 -10.70
CA LEU A 243 2.53 13.23 -10.01
C LEU A 243 3.14 11.83 -10.15
N VAL A 244 4.44 11.76 -10.41
CA VAL A 244 5.20 10.50 -10.41
C VAL A 244 6.21 10.54 -9.27
N ILE A 245 6.17 9.55 -8.39
CA ILE A 245 7.13 9.38 -7.28
C ILE A 245 8.00 8.17 -7.61
N ASN A 246 9.30 8.38 -7.73
CA ASN A 246 10.28 7.30 -7.88
C ASN A 246 11.23 7.31 -6.69
N THR A 247 11.10 6.31 -5.82
CA THR A 247 11.93 6.14 -4.62
C THR A 247 13.19 5.30 -4.86
N ASN A 248 13.38 4.80 -6.09
CA ASN A 248 14.37 3.78 -6.42
C ASN A 248 15.29 4.18 -7.58
N THR A 249 15.60 5.47 -7.74
CA THR A 249 16.41 5.93 -8.89
C THR A 249 17.84 5.39 -8.89
N SER A 250 18.34 4.89 -7.76
CA SER A 250 19.68 4.29 -7.61
C SER A 250 19.72 2.79 -7.89
N TYR A 251 18.59 2.12 -8.12
CA TYR A 251 18.54 0.65 -8.22
C TYR A 251 18.72 0.12 -9.64
N LEU A 252 18.45 0.92 -10.65
CA LEU A 252 18.56 0.51 -12.05
C LEU A 252 19.53 1.40 -12.81
N ALA A 253 20.26 0.79 -13.74
CA ALA A 253 21.10 1.53 -14.69
C ALA A 253 20.26 2.38 -15.62
N ASN A 254 20.86 3.47 -16.09
CA ASN A 254 20.27 4.37 -17.10
C ASN A 254 18.94 5.00 -16.74
N MET A 255 18.64 5.11 -15.43
CA MET A 255 17.41 5.78 -14.97
C MET A 255 17.31 7.21 -15.47
N GLU A 256 18.43 7.92 -15.54
CA GLU A 256 18.50 9.29 -16.04
C GLU A 256 18.09 9.37 -17.52
N ASN A 257 18.74 8.56 -18.37
CA ASN A 257 18.62 8.68 -19.83
C ASN A 257 17.42 7.91 -20.37
N ASP A 258 17.18 6.68 -19.89
CA ASP A 258 16.18 5.81 -20.50
C ASP A 258 14.78 5.99 -19.87
N TRP A 259 14.72 6.31 -18.59
CA TRP A 259 13.45 6.55 -17.93
C TRP A 259 13.13 8.05 -17.80
N TYR A 260 13.98 8.82 -17.11
CA TYR A 260 13.65 10.22 -16.81
C TYR A 260 13.62 11.07 -18.09
N GLU A 261 14.67 11.03 -18.88
CA GLU A 261 14.77 11.87 -20.07
C GLU A 261 13.78 11.46 -21.16
N LYS A 262 13.67 10.17 -21.47
CA LYS A 262 12.88 9.69 -22.62
C LYS A 262 11.42 9.44 -22.32
N MET A 263 11.07 9.08 -21.08
CA MET A 263 9.72 8.60 -20.77
C MET A 263 8.90 9.60 -19.95
N ILE A 264 9.53 10.42 -19.09
CA ILE A 264 8.81 11.41 -18.28
C ILE A 264 8.55 12.66 -19.12
N PRO A 265 7.29 13.10 -19.31
CA PRO A 265 6.98 14.35 -20.00
C PRO A 265 7.55 15.58 -19.29
N ASP A 266 7.99 16.60 -20.05
CA ASP A 266 8.63 17.80 -19.51
C ASP A 266 7.73 18.67 -18.61
N THR A 267 6.42 18.46 -18.66
CA THR A 267 5.45 19.15 -17.80
C THR A 267 5.03 18.35 -16.58
N ARG A 268 5.63 17.15 -16.38
CA ARG A 268 5.23 16.23 -15.32
C ARG A 268 5.81 16.65 -13.98
N LYS A 269 4.95 16.68 -12.95
CA LYS A 269 5.41 16.78 -11.57
C LYS A 269 6.09 15.47 -11.18
N VAL A 270 7.25 15.56 -10.57
CA VAL A 270 8.02 14.39 -10.13
C VAL A 270 8.57 14.56 -8.73
N VAL A 271 8.68 13.44 -8.03
CA VAL A 271 9.48 13.26 -6.82
C VAL A 271 10.50 12.18 -7.10
N LEU A 272 11.75 12.52 -7.01
CA LEU A 272 12.86 11.62 -7.29
C LEU A 272 13.66 11.43 -6.03
N VAL A 273 13.96 10.16 -5.69
CA VAL A 273 14.80 9.83 -4.54
C VAL A 273 15.90 8.89 -4.98
N GLY A 274 17.13 9.30 -4.74
CA GLY A 274 18.33 8.48 -4.91
C GLY A 274 19.06 8.31 -3.59
N GLU A 275 19.99 7.37 -3.53
CA GLU A 275 20.78 7.10 -2.32
C GLU A 275 22.25 6.83 -2.60
N THR A 276 23.07 7.01 -1.55
CA THR A 276 24.45 6.51 -1.48
C THR A 276 24.48 5.07 -1.00
N GLY A 277 25.63 4.42 -1.12
CA GLY A 277 25.89 3.13 -0.47
C GLY A 277 25.84 1.91 -1.41
N LYS A 278 25.38 0.78 -0.89
CA LYS A 278 25.45 -0.52 -1.60
C LYS A 278 24.23 -0.74 -2.50
N VAL A 279 24.05 0.12 -3.50
CA VAL A 279 23.04 -0.01 -4.54
C VAL A 279 23.69 -0.14 -5.90
N SER A 280 22.94 -0.51 -6.93
CA SER A 280 23.48 -0.76 -8.26
C SER A 280 24.13 0.48 -8.88
N HIS A 281 23.52 1.64 -8.67
CA HIS A 281 23.96 2.94 -9.23
C HIS A 281 23.86 4.03 -8.16
N PRO A 282 24.76 4.02 -7.15
CA PRO A 282 24.73 5.01 -6.08
C PRO A 282 25.19 6.36 -6.58
N TYR A 283 24.60 7.44 -6.05
CA TYR A 283 25.08 8.80 -6.26
C TYR A 283 26.14 9.14 -5.22
N ALA A 284 27.28 9.65 -5.65
CA ALA A 284 28.35 10.04 -4.73
C ALA A 284 28.01 11.31 -3.93
N SER A 285 27.08 12.14 -4.43
CA SER A 285 26.70 13.41 -3.80
C SER A 285 25.37 13.93 -4.32
N SER A 286 24.75 14.85 -3.57
CA SER A 286 23.57 15.60 -4.01
C SER A 286 23.83 16.39 -5.30
N LYS A 287 25.06 16.87 -5.53
CA LYS A 287 25.43 17.57 -6.78
C LYS A 287 25.31 16.63 -7.98
N GLN A 288 25.83 15.41 -7.87
CA GLN A 288 25.70 14.39 -8.93
C GLN A 288 24.23 14.02 -9.18
N PHE A 289 23.48 13.78 -8.12
CA PHE A 289 22.04 13.49 -8.21
C PHE A 289 21.26 14.62 -8.88
N ASN A 290 21.53 15.87 -8.50
CA ASN A 290 20.87 17.04 -9.07
C ASN A 290 21.21 17.23 -10.56
N ALA A 291 22.43 16.93 -10.97
CA ALA A 291 22.86 16.99 -12.38
C ALA A 291 22.22 15.89 -13.23
N ALA A 292 22.00 14.69 -12.65
CA ALA A 292 21.36 13.56 -13.32
C ALA A 292 19.86 13.81 -13.64
N TYR A 293 19.20 14.64 -12.83
CA TYR A 293 17.76 14.92 -12.96
C TYR A 293 17.48 16.41 -13.05
N PRO A 294 17.78 17.06 -14.21
CA PRO A 294 17.45 18.47 -14.39
C PRO A 294 15.94 18.68 -14.37
N MET A 295 15.48 19.79 -13.78
CA MET A 295 14.06 20.16 -13.71
C MET A 295 13.88 21.55 -14.29
N SER A 296 12.79 21.76 -15.04
CA SER A 296 12.40 23.08 -15.54
C SER A 296 11.97 24.01 -14.39
N PHE A 297 11.39 23.44 -13.34
CA PHE A 297 11.01 24.13 -12.12
C PHE A 297 11.24 23.26 -10.89
N GLU A 298 12.29 23.56 -10.15
CA GLU A 298 12.63 22.89 -8.89
C GLU A 298 11.91 23.56 -7.72
N GLN A 299 11.12 22.79 -6.99
CA GLN A 299 10.36 23.26 -5.82
C GLN A 299 11.02 22.89 -4.50
N TYR A 300 11.77 21.79 -4.51
CA TYR A 300 12.49 21.31 -3.33
C TYR A 300 13.66 20.43 -3.76
N THR A 301 14.77 20.64 -3.07
CA THR A 301 15.94 19.75 -3.06
C THR A 301 16.38 19.56 -1.62
N GLY A 302 16.76 18.33 -1.26
CA GLY A 302 17.18 18.04 0.11
C GLY A 302 18.02 16.78 0.21
N VAL A 303 18.69 16.68 1.36
CA VAL A 303 19.49 15.52 1.76
C VAL A 303 19.00 15.05 3.11
N LEU A 304 18.83 13.76 3.25
CA LEU A 304 18.49 13.08 4.50
C LEU A 304 19.58 12.04 4.79
N THR A 305 20.08 12.04 6.02
CA THR A 305 21.01 11.00 6.47
C THR A 305 20.28 10.06 7.44
N ILE A 306 20.34 8.78 7.16
CA ILE A 306 19.83 7.73 8.03
C ILE A 306 20.96 6.75 8.26
N ASP A 307 21.43 6.68 9.49
CA ASP A 307 22.62 5.95 9.90
C ASP A 307 23.84 6.40 9.04
N ASP A 308 24.43 5.53 8.23
CA ASP A 308 25.57 5.80 7.35
C ASP A 308 25.22 6.12 5.88
N LYS A 309 23.92 6.12 5.55
CA LYS A 309 23.41 6.38 4.19
C LYS A 309 22.88 7.79 4.03
N GLN A 310 23.16 8.38 2.88
CA GLN A 310 22.54 9.62 2.47
C GLN A 310 21.50 9.35 1.39
N TYR A 311 20.35 9.99 1.54
CA TYR A 311 19.27 10.02 0.57
C TYR A 311 19.16 11.43 0.00
N PHE A 312 19.00 11.52 -1.30
CA PHE A 312 18.82 12.76 -2.04
C PHE A 312 17.40 12.81 -2.57
N MET A 313 16.72 13.93 -2.44
CA MET A 313 15.37 14.10 -2.98
C MET A 313 15.26 15.40 -3.78
N LYS A 314 14.57 15.30 -4.90
CA LYS A 314 14.11 16.47 -5.69
C LYS A 314 12.59 16.37 -5.89
N ILE A 315 11.93 17.52 -5.78
CA ILE A 315 10.50 17.70 -6.09
C ILE A 315 10.39 18.88 -7.04
N GLY A 316 9.69 18.68 -8.16
CA GLY A 316 9.52 19.74 -9.13
C GLY A 316 8.77 19.31 -10.38
N ILE A 317 8.99 20.06 -11.45
CA ILE A 317 8.47 19.79 -12.80
C ILE A 317 9.68 19.50 -13.69
N LYS A 318 9.62 18.41 -14.44
CA LYS A 318 10.64 18.08 -15.42
C LYS A 318 10.72 19.13 -16.53
#